data_a9f0e373c7a899defc1d54dd1d3489d6
#
_entry.id   a9f0e373c7a899defc1d54dd1d3489d6
#
_cell.length_a   1.000
_cell.length_b   1.000
_cell.length_c   1.000
_cell.angle_alpha   90.00
_cell.angle_beta   90.00
_cell.angle_gamma   90.00
#
_symmetry.space_group_name_H-M   'P 1'
#
loop_
_entity.id
_entity.type
_entity.pdbx_description
1 polymer ?
#
loop_
_entity_poly.entity_id
_entity_poly.type
_entity_poly.pdbx_seq_one_letter_code
_entity_poly.pdbx_strand_id
1 'polypeptide(L)'
;EMTSSLVGSEMCIRDSSFLVGLSLDGTQENHDLYRLDAAGQGTWDKVTHALALLDAYRVETNLLCVVTGQLARKPQRAFKSLCELGQHNLQFIPCLDPLDTIGGQAYSLTPELYGRFLCGVFDNWYQQLQRGNYISVRNFEDYLRILLGMPPTSCASSGSCGHYLTVEGDGSLYPCDFYVLDEWKLGNLSHCTVEDALDSPTSQMFLAQGHKRPAECAACAYRLLCRGGCKRDWDASGSNRFCAAYKHFFAYALLRLQTAARFLAQQNR
;
A
#
# COMPACT_ATOMS: atom_id res chain seq x y z
N GLU A 1 13.28 16.01 10.29
CA GLU A 1 12.77 16.42 11.64
C GLU A 1 11.84 15.39 12.29
N MET A 2 11.12 14.54 11.52
CA MET A 2 10.22 13.53 12.11
C MET A 2 10.94 12.41 12.88
N THR A 3 12.21 12.15 12.61
CA THR A 3 12.98 11.09 13.32
C THR A 3 13.41 11.49 14.72
N SER A 4 13.59 12.78 15.02
CA SER A 4 13.97 13.24 16.37
C SER A 4 12.79 13.31 17.36
N SER A 5 11.56 13.41 16.88
CA SER A 5 10.37 13.46 17.72
C SER A 5 9.85 12.09 18.17
N LEU A 6 10.27 11.00 17.50
CA LEU A 6 9.89 9.63 17.87
C LEU A 6 10.83 9.02 18.91
N VAL A 7 12.06 9.51 19.05
CA VAL A 7 13.01 9.02 20.05
C VAL A 7 12.51 9.37 21.46
N GLY A 8 12.22 8.34 22.26
CA GLY A 8 11.64 8.45 23.61
C GLY A 8 10.11 8.30 23.67
N SER A 9 9.42 8.19 22.51
CA SER A 9 7.97 7.98 22.45
C SER A 9 7.59 6.52 22.16
N GLU A 10 8.54 5.63 21.91
CA GLU A 10 8.32 4.26 21.42
C GLU A 10 7.46 3.43 22.38
N MET A 11 7.62 3.63 23.69
CA MET A 11 6.79 2.98 24.69
C MET A 11 5.33 3.47 24.61
N CYS A 12 5.11 4.77 24.47
CA CYS A 12 3.76 5.32 24.32
C CYS A 12 3.11 4.86 23.01
N ILE A 13 3.85 4.79 21.91
CA ILE A 13 3.39 4.28 20.61
C ILE A 13 2.93 2.82 20.77
N ARG A 14 3.76 1.97 21.37
CA ARG A 14 3.43 0.57 21.64
C ARG A 14 2.20 0.42 22.54
N ASP A 15 2.19 1.12 23.67
CA ASP A 15 1.15 0.97 24.71
C ASP A 15 -0.21 1.52 24.23
N SER A 16 -0.20 2.43 23.25
CA SER A 16 -1.40 2.92 22.56
C SER A 16 -1.79 2.11 21.33
N SER A 17 -1.11 0.99 21.06
CA SER A 17 -1.38 0.09 19.94
C SER A 17 -1.34 0.76 18.56
N PHE A 18 -0.44 1.73 18.37
CA PHE A 18 -0.22 2.32 17.04
C PHE A 18 0.51 1.33 16.13
N LEU A 19 0.02 1.19 14.90
CA LEU A 19 0.77 0.57 13.82
C LEU A 19 1.63 1.64 13.14
N VAL A 20 2.95 1.48 13.18
CA VAL A 20 3.87 2.42 12.55
C VAL A 20 4.14 2.01 11.11
N GLY A 21 3.72 2.85 10.15
CA GLY A 21 4.10 2.70 8.75
C GLY A 21 5.44 3.37 8.48
N LEU A 22 6.48 2.57 8.20
CA LEU A 22 7.81 3.09 7.93
C LEU A 22 8.10 3.04 6.42
N SER A 23 8.36 4.18 5.82
CA SER A 23 8.66 4.29 4.39
C SER A 23 10.08 3.82 4.10
N LEU A 24 10.22 2.71 3.35
CA LEU A 24 11.51 2.14 2.99
C LEU A 24 11.46 1.47 1.60
N ASP A 25 12.15 2.05 0.61
CA ASP A 25 12.00 1.69 -0.79
C ASP A 25 13.05 0.69 -1.27
N GLY A 26 12.83 -0.58 -0.93
CA GLY A 26 13.62 -1.71 -1.45
C GLY A 26 15.06 -1.73 -0.95
N THR A 27 16.01 -1.27 -1.75
CA THR A 27 17.44 -1.19 -1.40
C THR A 27 17.86 0.24 -1.08
N GLN A 28 18.98 0.43 -0.39
CA GLN A 28 19.56 1.75 -0.12
C GLN A 28 19.65 2.60 -1.39
N GLU A 29 20.16 2.03 -2.48
CA GLU A 29 20.27 2.68 -3.79
C GLU A 29 18.93 3.23 -4.29
N ASN A 30 17.85 2.46 -4.16
CA ASN A 30 16.50 2.88 -4.57
C ASN A 30 15.90 3.91 -3.62
N HIS A 31 16.08 3.70 -2.31
CA HIS A 31 15.56 4.58 -1.28
C HIS A 31 16.18 5.97 -1.36
N ASP A 32 17.51 6.05 -1.34
CA ASP A 32 18.25 7.30 -1.33
C ASP A 32 18.18 8.08 -2.66
N LEU A 33 17.64 7.48 -3.72
CA LEU A 33 17.40 8.18 -4.97
C LEU A 33 16.29 9.25 -4.85
N TYR A 34 15.29 8.99 -4.01
CA TYR A 34 14.10 9.86 -3.90
C TYR A 34 13.81 10.31 -2.47
N ARG A 35 14.32 9.62 -1.46
CA ARG A 35 14.09 9.97 -0.05
C ARG A 35 15.31 10.64 0.54
N LEU A 36 15.36 11.95 0.30
CA LEU A 36 16.44 12.82 0.76
C LEU A 36 16.00 13.64 1.97
N ASP A 37 16.95 13.95 2.83
CA ASP A 37 16.71 14.91 3.92
C ASP A 37 16.81 16.37 3.41
N ALA A 38 16.59 17.33 4.31
CA ALA A 38 16.65 18.76 3.99
C ALA A 38 18.04 19.22 3.47
N ALA A 39 19.10 18.45 3.72
CA ALA A 39 20.45 18.70 3.21
C ALA A 39 20.73 17.97 1.88
N GLY A 40 19.72 17.28 1.32
CA GLY A 40 19.86 16.51 0.07
C GLY A 40 20.63 15.20 0.23
N GLN A 41 20.78 14.68 1.47
CA GLN A 41 21.46 13.42 1.75
C GLN A 41 20.43 12.28 1.82
N GLY A 42 20.85 11.06 1.40
CA GLY A 42 20.02 9.87 1.52
C GLY A 42 19.62 9.57 2.97
N THR A 43 18.43 9.00 3.15
CA THR A 43 17.87 8.77 4.49
C THR A 43 17.84 7.30 4.90
N TRP A 44 18.35 6.38 4.09
CA TRP A 44 18.34 4.94 4.37
C TRP A 44 18.86 4.59 5.77
N ASP A 45 20.04 5.07 6.13
CA ASP A 45 20.67 4.74 7.42
C ASP A 45 19.87 5.28 8.61
N LYS A 46 19.25 6.46 8.46
CA LYS A 46 18.37 7.05 9.49
C LYS A 46 17.11 6.22 9.69
N VAL A 47 16.50 5.80 8.58
CA VAL A 47 15.24 5.03 8.60
C VAL A 47 15.46 3.61 9.11
N THR A 48 16.53 2.95 8.71
CA THR A 48 16.89 1.61 9.22
C THR A 48 17.29 1.64 10.69
N HIS A 49 17.94 2.70 11.16
CA HIS A 49 18.19 2.92 12.59
C HIS A 49 16.88 3.09 13.38
N ALA A 50 15.95 3.90 12.87
CA ALA A 50 14.63 4.07 13.48
C ALA A 50 13.85 2.72 13.52
N LEU A 51 13.93 1.91 12.45
CA LEU A 51 13.34 0.58 12.41
C LEU A 51 13.90 -0.32 13.52
N ALA A 52 15.22 -0.32 13.71
CA ALA A 52 15.86 -1.11 14.76
C ALA A 52 15.43 -0.68 16.18
N LEU A 53 15.17 0.62 16.40
CA LEU A 53 14.64 1.13 17.66
C LEU A 53 13.19 0.64 17.86
N LEU A 54 12.33 0.80 16.86
CA LEU A 54 10.93 0.33 16.94
C LEU A 54 10.86 -1.18 17.24
N ASP A 55 11.71 -1.98 16.61
CA ASP A 55 11.81 -3.42 16.84
C ASP A 55 12.27 -3.74 18.27
N ALA A 56 13.31 -3.05 18.77
CA ALA A 56 13.80 -3.21 20.14
C ALA A 56 12.71 -2.92 21.19
N TYR A 57 11.81 -1.97 20.92
CA TYR A 57 10.67 -1.64 21.77
C TYR A 57 9.41 -2.46 21.46
N ARG A 58 9.47 -3.40 20.49
CA ARG A 58 8.36 -4.25 20.07
C ARG A 58 7.14 -3.45 19.60
N VAL A 59 7.39 -2.38 18.85
CA VAL A 59 6.33 -1.61 18.20
C VAL A 59 5.88 -2.32 16.93
N GLU A 60 4.59 -2.47 16.73
CA GLU A 60 4.02 -3.03 15.50
C GLU A 60 4.40 -2.14 14.30
N THR A 61 5.12 -2.70 13.35
CA THR A 61 5.67 -1.95 12.22
C THR A 61 5.32 -2.60 10.88
N ASN A 62 4.96 -1.77 9.90
CA ASN A 62 4.74 -2.17 8.52
C ASN A 62 5.68 -1.37 7.59
N LEU A 63 6.45 -2.04 6.74
CA LEU A 63 7.29 -1.39 5.75
C LEU A 63 6.48 -1.01 4.52
N LEU A 64 6.45 0.29 4.22
CA LEU A 64 5.78 0.88 3.07
C LEU A 64 6.82 1.13 1.96
N CYS A 65 6.75 0.36 0.88
CA CYS A 65 7.68 0.44 -0.24
C CYS A 65 6.98 1.00 -1.47
N VAL A 66 7.37 2.20 -1.90
CA VAL A 66 6.87 2.80 -3.14
C VAL A 66 7.57 2.20 -4.35
N VAL A 67 6.79 1.60 -5.24
CA VAL A 67 7.27 0.92 -6.44
C VAL A 67 7.41 1.92 -7.57
N THR A 68 8.60 2.49 -7.72
CA THR A 68 8.96 3.34 -8.87
C THR A 68 9.31 2.51 -10.10
N GLY A 69 9.41 3.16 -11.28
CA GLY A 69 9.84 2.49 -12.51
C GLY A 69 11.25 1.88 -12.41
N GLN A 70 12.16 2.48 -11.64
CA GLN A 70 13.50 1.93 -11.39
C GLN A 70 13.45 0.71 -10.48
N LEU A 71 12.76 0.83 -9.33
CA LEU A 71 12.62 -0.27 -8.37
C LEU A 71 11.93 -1.48 -9.00
N ALA A 72 10.91 -1.25 -9.83
CA ALA A 72 10.15 -2.30 -10.49
C ALA A 72 10.98 -3.21 -11.44
N ARG A 73 12.18 -2.78 -11.84
CA ARG A 73 13.08 -3.58 -12.70
C ARG A 73 13.81 -4.69 -11.94
N LYS A 74 13.86 -4.62 -10.59
CA LYS A 74 14.63 -5.55 -9.75
C LYS A 74 13.77 -6.08 -8.57
N PRO A 75 12.60 -6.72 -8.84
CA PRO A 75 11.64 -7.10 -7.80
C PRO A 75 12.22 -8.06 -6.76
N GLN A 76 13.06 -9.02 -7.17
CA GLN A 76 13.69 -9.99 -6.27
C GLN A 76 14.64 -9.30 -5.29
N ARG A 77 15.45 -8.35 -5.79
CA ARG A 77 16.38 -7.60 -4.96
C ARG A 77 15.65 -6.72 -3.95
N ALA A 78 14.58 -6.05 -4.39
CA ALA A 78 13.76 -5.22 -3.51
C ALA A 78 13.11 -6.04 -2.38
N PHE A 79 12.47 -7.17 -2.72
CA PHE A 79 11.84 -8.05 -1.74
C PHE A 79 12.88 -8.61 -0.75
N LYS A 80 13.99 -9.15 -1.26
CA LYS A 80 15.04 -9.75 -0.43
C LYS A 80 15.64 -8.73 0.55
N SER A 81 15.96 -7.52 0.07
CA SER A 81 16.53 -6.45 0.91
C SER A 81 15.61 -6.07 2.07
N LEU A 82 14.29 -5.97 1.85
CA LEU A 82 13.34 -5.67 2.92
C LEU A 82 13.22 -6.82 3.93
N CYS A 83 13.22 -8.08 3.45
CA CYS A 83 13.19 -9.24 4.34
C CYS A 83 14.47 -9.37 5.21
N GLU A 84 15.64 -8.99 4.67
CA GLU A 84 16.93 -9.03 5.39
C GLU A 84 16.98 -8.05 6.58
N LEU A 85 16.08 -7.09 6.63
CA LEU A 85 15.90 -6.19 7.79
C LEU A 85 15.11 -6.83 8.94
N GLY A 86 14.75 -8.11 8.83
CA GLY A 86 14.00 -8.84 9.87
C GLY A 86 12.50 -8.56 9.90
N GLN A 87 12.00 -7.77 8.99
CA GLN A 87 10.58 -7.39 8.96
C GLN A 87 9.74 -8.38 8.15
N HIS A 88 8.54 -8.66 8.65
CA HIS A 88 7.61 -9.62 8.07
C HIS A 88 6.33 -8.97 7.51
N ASN A 89 6.14 -7.66 7.68
CA ASN A 89 4.97 -6.93 7.20
C ASN A 89 5.39 -5.93 6.12
N LEU A 90 5.06 -6.24 4.87
CA LEU A 90 5.44 -5.46 3.70
C LEU A 90 4.21 -4.97 2.92
N GLN A 91 4.26 -3.73 2.47
CA GLN A 91 3.27 -3.18 1.57
C GLN A 91 3.95 -2.53 0.36
N PHE A 92 3.69 -3.05 -0.83
CA PHE A 92 4.18 -2.47 -2.09
C PHE A 92 3.10 -1.57 -2.68
N ILE A 93 3.41 -0.27 -2.78
CA ILE A 93 2.50 0.78 -3.22
C ILE A 93 2.96 1.26 -4.59
N PRO A 94 2.14 1.17 -5.65
CA PRO A 94 2.54 1.69 -6.95
C PRO A 94 2.79 3.20 -6.86
N CYS A 95 3.91 3.66 -7.43
CA CYS A 95 4.25 5.08 -7.46
C CYS A 95 3.16 5.88 -8.17
N LEU A 96 2.74 6.99 -7.55
CA LEU A 96 1.76 7.90 -8.11
C LEU A 96 2.45 8.94 -8.99
N ASP A 97 1.88 9.18 -10.16
CA ASP A 97 2.16 10.37 -10.95
C ASP A 97 1.33 11.56 -10.43
N PRO A 98 1.65 12.81 -10.78
CA PRO A 98 0.78 13.95 -10.52
C PRO A 98 -0.65 13.71 -11.01
N LEU A 99 -1.65 14.35 -10.37
CA LEU A 99 -3.07 14.12 -10.67
C LEU A 99 -3.44 14.46 -12.12
N ASP A 100 -2.79 15.46 -12.68
CA ASP A 100 -3.05 16.04 -14.00
C ASP A 100 -2.11 15.51 -15.10
N THR A 101 -1.05 14.76 -14.74
CA THR A 101 -0.02 14.33 -15.70
C THR A 101 0.40 12.89 -15.42
N ILE A 102 -0.18 11.93 -16.15
CA ILE A 102 0.15 10.52 -16.02
C ILE A 102 1.39 10.17 -16.85
N GLY A 103 2.42 9.63 -16.21
CA GLY A 103 3.67 9.22 -16.86
C GLY A 103 4.64 10.37 -17.10
N GLY A 104 5.73 10.07 -17.82
CA GLY A 104 6.72 11.07 -18.25
C GLY A 104 7.76 11.45 -17.20
N GLN A 105 7.61 11.06 -15.94
CA GLN A 105 8.60 11.29 -14.91
C GLN A 105 9.63 10.16 -14.85
N ALA A 106 10.82 10.44 -14.36
CA ALA A 106 11.88 9.43 -14.19
C ALA A 106 11.45 8.27 -13.25
N TYR A 107 10.55 8.54 -12.30
CA TYR A 107 10.00 7.56 -11.37
C TYR A 107 8.73 6.87 -11.87
N SER A 108 8.10 7.36 -12.94
CA SER A 108 6.80 6.85 -13.41
C SER A 108 6.82 5.33 -13.63
N LEU A 109 5.76 4.68 -13.15
CA LEU A 109 5.59 3.24 -13.21
C LEU A 109 4.63 2.87 -14.34
N THR A 110 5.10 2.07 -15.31
CA THR A 110 4.23 1.57 -16.38
C THR A 110 3.48 0.30 -15.97
N PRO A 111 2.30 0.01 -16.56
CA PRO A 111 1.57 -1.23 -16.29
C PRO A 111 2.41 -2.49 -16.53
N GLU A 112 3.23 -2.52 -17.58
CA GLU A 112 4.07 -3.68 -17.94
C GLU A 112 5.16 -3.92 -16.88
N LEU A 113 5.79 -2.85 -16.40
CA LEU A 113 6.78 -2.94 -15.32
C LEU A 113 6.14 -3.39 -14.03
N TYR A 114 4.97 -2.82 -13.69
CA TYR A 114 4.26 -3.18 -12.47
C TYR A 114 3.78 -4.64 -12.48
N GLY A 115 3.25 -5.13 -13.60
CA GLY A 115 2.86 -6.53 -13.74
C GLY A 115 4.02 -7.49 -13.55
N ARG A 116 5.18 -7.20 -14.16
CA ARG A 116 6.41 -7.99 -13.96
C ARG A 116 6.94 -7.91 -12.53
N PHE A 117 6.86 -6.73 -11.90
CA PHE A 117 7.22 -6.55 -10.52
C PHE A 117 6.37 -7.42 -9.58
N LEU A 118 5.05 -7.39 -9.73
CA LEU A 118 4.14 -8.21 -8.94
C LEU A 118 4.45 -9.71 -9.07
N CYS A 119 4.68 -10.20 -10.30
CA CYS A 119 5.06 -11.59 -10.54
C CYS A 119 6.39 -11.96 -9.86
N GLY A 120 7.41 -11.08 -9.98
CA GLY A 120 8.73 -11.34 -9.39
C GLY A 120 8.71 -11.31 -7.86
N VAL A 121 7.98 -10.38 -7.24
CA VAL A 121 7.78 -10.37 -5.78
C VAL A 121 7.01 -11.60 -5.33
N PHE A 122 5.94 -11.97 -6.08
CA PHE A 122 5.14 -13.15 -5.78
C PHE A 122 5.94 -14.45 -5.82
N ASP A 123 6.85 -14.62 -6.77
CA ASP A 123 7.71 -15.81 -6.84
C ASP A 123 8.58 -15.97 -5.60
N ASN A 124 9.19 -14.87 -5.15
CA ASN A 124 10.02 -14.88 -3.93
C ASN A 124 9.17 -15.12 -2.67
N TRP A 125 8.04 -14.46 -2.57
CA TRP A 125 7.08 -14.64 -1.48
C TRP A 125 6.58 -16.10 -1.41
N TYR A 126 6.20 -16.67 -2.54
CA TYR A 126 5.72 -18.05 -2.61
C TYR A 126 6.80 -19.07 -2.22
N GLN A 127 8.05 -18.82 -2.62
CA GLN A 127 9.19 -19.64 -2.18
C GLN A 127 9.43 -19.56 -0.67
N GLN A 128 9.30 -18.37 -0.06
CA GLN A 128 9.41 -18.23 1.40
C GLN A 128 8.28 -18.99 2.10
N LEU A 129 7.05 -18.86 1.62
CA LEU A 129 5.91 -19.59 2.15
C LEU A 129 6.12 -21.12 2.10
N GLN A 130 6.64 -21.65 0.99
CA GLN A 130 6.95 -23.08 0.83
C GLN A 130 8.05 -23.57 1.80
N ARG A 131 8.94 -22.69 2.24
CA ARG A 131 9.98 -22.97 3.25
C ARG A 131 9.49 -22.81 4.69
N GLY A 132 8.24 -22.48 4.89
CA GLY A 132 7.65 -22.21 6.21
C GLY A 132 7.93 -20.80 6.74
N ASN A 133 8.55 -19.92 5.96
CA ASN A 133 8.80 -18.52 6.32
C ASN A 133 7.65 -17.66 5.82
N TYR A 134 6.70 -17.35 6.69
CA TYR A 134 5.59 -16.48 6.33
C TYR A 134 6.02 -15.02 6.36
N ILE A 135 5.89 -14.35 5.20
CA ILE A 135 6.05 -12.90 5.05
C ILE A 135 4.69 -12.33 4.68
N SER A 136 4.17 -11.40 5.48
CA SER A 136 2.96 -10.68 5.14
C SER A 136 3.24 -9.68 4.02
N VAL A 137 2.63 -9.90 2.86
CA VAL A 137 2.59 -8.91 1.77
C VAL A 137 1.14 -8.49 1.58
N ARG A 138 0.80 -7.27 1.98
CA ARG A 138 -0.58 -6.80 2.12
C ARG A 138 -1.47 -7.11 0.91
N ASN A 139 -0.98 -6.86 -0.30
CA ASN A 139 -1.73 -7.14 -1.52
C ASN A 139 -2.03 -8.64 -1.69
N PHE A 140 -1.06 -9.50 -1.37
CA PHE A 140 -1.25 -10.95 -1.51
C PHE A 140 -2.17 -11.49 -0.42
N GLU A 141 -2.08 -10.97 0.81
CA GLU A 141 -3.01 -11.32 1.89
C GLU A 141 -4.44 -10.98 1.52
N ASP A 142 -4.69 -9.80 0.95
CA ASP A 142 -6.03 -9.44 0.51
C ASP A 142 -6.55 -10.41 -0.55
N TYR A 143 -5.71 -10.85 -1.50
CA TYR A 143 -6.11 -11.86 -2.49
C TYR A 143 -6.39 -13.22 -1.85
N LEU A 144 -5.58 -13.64 -0.87
CA LEU A 144 -5.82 -14.88 -0.11
C LEU A 144 -7.13 -14.80 0.67
N ARG A 145 -7.39 -13.71 1.36
CA ARG A 145 -8.64 -13.47 2.10
C ARG A 145 -9.86 -13.57 1.17
N ILE A 146 -9.80 -12.90 0.03
CA ILE A 146 -10.89 -12.95 -0.99
C ILE A 146 -11.12 -14.38 -1.49
N LEU A 147 -10.06 -15.14 -1.76
CA LEU A 147 -10.16 -16.54 -2.20
C LEU A 147 -10.74 -17.46 -1.12
N LEU A 148 -10.60 -17.11 0.15
CA LEU A 148 -11.19 -17.81 1.31
C LEU A 148 -12.59 -17.28 1.68
N GLY A 149 -13.17 -16.37 0.88
CA GLY A 149 -14.50 -15.80 1.14
C GLY A 149 -14.50 -14.74 2.24
N MET A 150 -13.34 -14.26 2.68
CA MET A 150 -13.20 -13.22 3.69
C MET A 150 -13.09 -11.83 3.04
N PRO A 151 -13.54 -10.76 3.72
CA PRO A 151 -13.33 -9.41 3.22
C PRO A 151 -11.83 -9.04 3.19
N PRO A 152 -11.36 -8.31 2.17
CA PRO A 152 -10.00 -7.75 2.16
C PRO A 152 -9.86 -6.66 3.24
N THR A 153 -8.62 -6.31 3.57
CA THR A 153 -8.31 -5.31 4.60
C THR A 153 -8.06 -3.92 4.02
N SER A 154 -7.74 -3.82 2.73
CA SER A 154 -7.50 -2.54 2.05
C SER A 154 -8.70 -2.11 1.21
N CYS A 155 -8.94 -0.79 1.14
CA CYS A 155 -9.98 -0.22 0.26
C CYS A 155 -9.68 -0.49 -1.23
N ALA A 156 -8.41 -0.49 -1.63
CA ALA A 156 -8.01 -0.84 -2.99
C ALA A 156 -8.45 -2.24 -3.41
N SER A 157 -8.37 -3.22 -2.49
CA SER A 157 -8.79 -4.60 -2.73
C SER A 157 -10.28 -4.83 -2.46
N SER A 158 -10.95 -3.95 -1.70
CA SER A 158 -12.40 -4.02 -1.48
C SER A 158 -13.19 -3.58 -2.70
N GLY A 159 -12.57 -2.75 -3.56
CA GLY A 159 -13.20 -2.19 -4.75
C GLY A 159 -14.14 -1.03 -4.46
N SER A 160 -14.01 -0.41 -3.31
CA SER A 160 -14.77 0.79 -2.92
C SER A 160 -13.95 1.60 -1.92
N CYS A 161 -14.10 2.91 -1.95
CA CYS A 161 -13.60 3.75 -0.88
C CYS A 161 -14.41 3.46 0.40
N GLY A 162 -13.73 3.33 1.53
CA GLY A 162 -14.34 3.13 2.85
C GLY A 162 -14.34 4.40 3.68
N HIS A 163 -14.95 4.32 4.86
CA HIS A 163 -14.86 5.36 5.88
C HIS A 163 -13.44 5.33 6.47
N TYR A 164 -12.65 6.30 6.06
CA TYR A 164 -11.24 6.45 6.40
C TYR A 164 -11.00 7.95 6.60
N LEU A 165 -10.15 8.33 7.53
CA LEU A 165 -9.81 9.72 7.75
C LEU A 165 -8.29 9.90 7.78
N THR A 166 -7.85 10.93 7.09
CA THR A 166 -6.51 11.47 7.22
C THR A 166 -6.59 12.77 8.02
N VAL A 167 -5.74 12.87 9.03
CA VAL A 167 -5.62 14.07 9.88
C VAL A 167 -4.29 14.73 9.58
N GLU A 168 -4.33 15.97 9.11
CA GLU A 168 -3.14 16.77 8.89
C GLU A 168 -2.66 17.45 10.21
N GLY A 169 -1.43 17.93 10.20
CA GLY A 169 -0.80 18.52 11.38
C GLY A 169 -1.51 19.75 11.96
N ASP A 170 -2.35 20.44 11.19
CA ASP A 170 -3.20 21.55 11.61
C ASP A 170 -4.58 21.10 12.13
N GLY A 171 -4.84 19.78 12.21
CA GLY A 171 -6.12 19.20 12.59
C GLY A 171 -7.15 19.12 11.46
N SER A 172 -6.81 19.48 10.24
CA SER A 172 -7.69 19.34 9.07
C SER A 172 -7.97 17.87 8.74
N LEU A 173 -9.22 17.55 8.39
CA LEU A 173 -9.71 16.19 8.12
C LEU A 173 -9.98 16.01 6.63
N TYR A 174 -9.52 14.86 6.10
CA TYR A 174 -9.70 14.47 4.70
C TYR A 174 -10.15 13.00 4.59
N PRO A 175 -10.84 12.62 3.50
CA PRO A 175 -11.38 11.26 3.35
C PRO A 175 -10.33 10.20 2.96
N CYS A 176 -9.13 10.62 2.58
CA CYS A 176 -8.06 9.73 2.13
C CYS A 176 -6.73 10.50 2.04
N ASP A 177 -5.63 9.85 2.38
CA ASP A 177 -4.26 10.37 2.26
C ASP A 177 -3.85 10.74 0.82
N PHE A 178 -4.46 10.10 -0.19
CA PHE A 178 -4.27 10.45 -1.60
C PHE A 178 -5.10 11.64 -2.09
N TYR A 179 -6.00 12.16 -1.26
CA TYR A 179 -6.94 13.23 -1.57
C TYR A 179 -6.93 14.33 -0.49
N VAL A 180 -5.73 14.66 -0.02
CA VAL A 180 -5.50 15.85 0.84
C VAL A 180 -5.49 17.08 -0.07
N LEU A 181 -6.68 17.49 -0.50
CA LEU A 181 -6.94 18.61 -1.41
C LEU A 181 -8.08 19.46 -0.82
N ASP A 182 -8.03 20.77 -1.03
CA ASP A 182 -9.01 21.71 -0.45
C ASP A 182 -10.46 21.33 -0.76
N GLU A 183 -10.73 20.85 -1.96
CA GLU A 183 -12.05 20.41 -2.41
C GLU A 183 -12.58 19.17 -1.66
N TRP A 184 -11.70 18.38 -1.03
CA TRP A 184 -12.03 17.17 -0.27
C TRP A 184 -11.90 17.37 1.23
N LYS A 185 -11.66 18.60 1.70
CA LYS A 185 -11.61 18.89 3.13
C LYS A 185 -12.96 18.63 3.78
N LEU A 186 -12.99 17.78 4.80
CA LEU A 186 -14.20 17.39 5.53
C LEU A 186 -14.48 18.30 6.72
N GLY A 187 -13.45 18.92 7.27
CA GLY A 187 -13.54 19.78 8.45
C GLY A 187 -12.19 19.96 9.14
N ASN A 188 -12.24 20.33 10.40
CA ASN A 188 -11.06 20.45 11.27
C ASN A 188 -11.44 20.09 12.70
N LEU A 189 -10.61 19.30 13.38
CA LEU A 189 -10.83 18.82 14.77
C LEU A 189 -11.06 19.93 15.79
N SER A 190 -10.66 21.17 15.48
CA SER A 190 -10.93 22.33 16.35
C SER A 190 -12.41 22.76 16.33
N HIS A 191 -13.21 22.30 15.34
CA HIS A 191 -14.55 22.83 15.10
C HIS A 191 -15.60 21.75 14.79
N CYS A 192 -15.20 20.50 14.56
CA CYS A 192 -16.13 19.39 14.29
C CYS A 192 -15.61 18.09 14.91
N THR A 193 -16.51 17.14 15.14
CA THR A 193 -16.17 15.79 15.56
C THR A 193 -15.77 14.92 14.36
N VAL A 194 -15.21 13.75 14.63
CA VAL A 194 -14.90 12.74 13.59
C VAL A 194 -16.20 12.27 12.91
N GLU A 195 -17.28 12.09 13.68
CA GLU A 195 -18.59 11.69 13.21
C GLU A 195 -19.17 12.73 12.26
N ASP A 196 -19.10 14.03 12.61
CA ASP A 196 -19.56 15.12 11.74
C ASP A 196 -18.82 15.11 10.40
N ALA A 197 -17.51 14.87 10.42
CA ALA A 197 -16.68 14.82 9.22
C ALA A 197 -17.06 13.61 8.33
N LEU A 198 -17.26 12.43 8.92
CA LEU A 198 -17.64 11.21 8.21
C LEU A 198 -19.03 11.33 7.58
N ASP A 199 -19.98 11.98 8.26
CA ASP A 199 -21.36 12.19 7.80
C ASP A 199 -21.52 13.39 6.86
N SER A 200 -20.44 14.14 6.62
CA SER A 200 -20.49 15.33 5.77
C SER A 200 -20.89 15.02 4.32
N PRO A 201 -21.56 15.96 3.62
CA PRO A 201 -21.90 15.80 2.20
C PRO A 201 -20.65 15.52 1.32
N THR A 202 -19.52 16.13 1.64
CA THR A 202 -18.23 15.92 0.95
C THR A 202 -17.75 14.48 1.12
N SER A 203 -17.83 13.91 2.33
CA SER A 203 -17.50 12.51 2.58
C SER A 203 -18.40 11.56 1.77
N GLN A 204 -19.72 11.78 1.80
CA GLN A 204 -20.68 10.97 1.05
C GLN A 204 -20.42 11.03 -0.47
N MET A 205 -20.14 12.21 -1.00
CA MET A 205 -19.77 12.39 -2.41
C MET A 205 -18.48 11.65 -2.76
N PHE A 206 -17.46 11.71 -1.90
CA PHE A 206 -16.19 11.00 -2.08
C PHE A 206 -16.40 9.48 -2.15
N LEU A 207 -17.18 8.93 -1.23
CA LEU A 207 -17.53 7.50 -1.19
C LEU A 207 -18.29 7.07 -2.43
N ALA A 208 -19.32 7.85 -2.84
CA ALA A 208 -20.12 7.57 -4.02
C ALA A 208 -19.27 7.51 -5.31
N GLN A 209 -18.28 8.38 -5.46
CA GLN A 209 -17.34 8.31 -6.59
C GLN A 209 -16.50 7.04 -6.57
N GLY A 210 -16.17 6.51 -5.40
CA GLY A 210 -15.37 5.28 -5.23
C GLY A 210 -16.06 4.00 -5.71
N HIS A 211 -17.35 4.04 -6.05
CA HIS A 211 -18.11 2.87 -6.52
C HIS A 211 -18.24 2.74 -8.04
N LYS A 212 -17.84 3.76 -8.80
CA LYS A 212 -17.95 3.73 -10.27
C LYS A 212 -16.98 2.70 -10.88
N ARG A 213 -17.48 1.89 -11.82
CA ARG A 213 -16.69 0.90 -12.57
C ARG A 213 -17.06 0.94 -14.04
N PRO A 214 -16.08 0.77 -14.95
CA PRO A 214 -16.35 0.57 -16.37
C PRO A 214 -17.16 -0.72 -16.62
N ALA A 215 -17.99 -0.72 -17.66
CA ALA A 215 -18.81 -1.88 -18.02
C ALA A 215 -17.97 -3.14 -18.30
N GLU A 216 -16.78 -2.99 -18.84
CA GLU A 216 -15.84 -4.07 -19.12
C GLU A 216 -15.37 -4.83 -17.88
N CYS A 217 -15.38 -4.19 -16.69
CA CYS A 217 -15.06 -4.85 -15.43
C CYS A 217 -16.11 -5.92 -15.06
N ALA A 218 -17.36 -5.77 -15.48
CA ALA A 218 -18.42 -6.74 -15.20
C ALA A 218 -18.16 -8.11 -15.85
N ALA A 219 -17.58 -8.13 -17.05
CA ALA A 219 -17.24 -9.34 -17.80
C ALA A 219 -15.81 -9.84 -17.53
N CYS A 220 -15.02 -9.18 -16.69
CA CYS A 220 -13.64 -9.54 -16.46
C CYS A 220 -13.51 -10.84 -15.64
N ALA A 221 -12.70 -11.79 -16.09
CA ALA A 221 -12.44 -13.05 -15.39
C ALA A 221 -11.84 -12.85 -13.98
N TYR A 222 -11.14 -11.74 -13.75
CA TYR A 222 -10.47 -11.43 -12.48
C TYR A 222 -11.24 -10.43 -11.61
N ARG A 223 -12.49 -10.12 -11.94
CA ARG A 223 -13.28 -9.09 -11.23
C ARG A 223 -13.39 -9.32 -9.73
N LEU A 224 -13.45 -10.58 -9.30
CA LEU A 224 -13.57 -10.94 -7.88
C LEU A 224 -12.32 -10.60 -7.07
N LEU A 225 -11.14 -10.67 -7.69
CA LEU A 225 -9.86 -10.36 -7.05
C LEU A 225 -9.46 -8.90 -7.23
N CYS A 226 -9.57 -8.38 -8.47
CA CYS A 226 -9.14 -7.03 -8.82
C CYS A 226 -10.07 -5.95 -8.26
N ARG A 227 -11.39 -6.14 -8.41
CA ARG A 227 -12.46 -5.20 -7.97
C ARG A 227 -12.27 -3.75 -8.42
N GLY A 228 -11.37 -3.51 -9.41
CA GLY A 228 -11.08 -2.19 -9.98
C GLY A 228 -9.97 -1.40 -9.30
N GLY A 229 -9.43 -1.88 -8.18
CA GLY A 229 -8.33 -1.23 -7.46
C GLY A 229 -8.68 0.14 -6.84
N CYS A 230 -7.66 0.92 -6.52
CA CYS A 230 -7.81 2.24 -5.94
C CYS A 230 -8.33 3.25 -6.98
N LYS A 231 -9.27 4.11 -6.58
CA LYS A 231 -9.80 5.19 -7.43
C LYS A 231 -8.71 6.21 -7.84
N ARG A 232 -7.64 6.34 -7.06
CA ARG A 232 -6.51 7.21 -7.37
C ARG A 232 -5.75 6.79 -8.64
N ASP A 233 -5.87 5.51 -9.01
CA ASP A 233 -5.28 4.95 -10.21
C ASP A 233 -6.24 4.94 -11.42
N TRP A 234 -7.42 5.54 -11.31
CA TRP A 234 -8.37 5.55 -12.41
C TRP A 234 -8.10 6.70 -13.37
N ASP A 235 -8.22 6.43 -14.64
CA ASP A 235 -8.25 7.43 -15.71
C ASP A 235 -9.64 8.09 -15.83
N ALA A 236 -9.78 8.99 -16.78
CA ALA A 236 -11.04 9.70 -17.03
C ALA A 236 -12.21 8.78 -17.41
N SER A 237 -11.95 7.56 -17.90
CA SER A 237 -12.98 6.55 -18.20
C SER A 237 -13.42 5.78 -16.96
N GLY A 238 -12.73 5.92 -15.83
CA GLY A 238 -12.90 5.13 -14.61
C GLY A 238 -12.17 3.78 -14.64
N SER A 239 -11.36 3.54 -15.66
CA SER A 239 -10.54 2.34 -15.75
C SER A 239 -9.25 2.50 -14.96
N ASN A 240 -8.86 1.46 -14.23
CA ASN A 240 -7.60 1.47 -13.52
C ASN A 240 -6.43 1.41 -14.51
N ARG A 241 -5.51 2.37 -14.44
CA ARG A 241 -4.33 2.46 -15.33
C ARG A 241 -3.43 1.23 -15.26
N PHE A 242 -3.47 0.49 -14.15
CA PHE A 242 -2.74 -0.77 -13.96
C PHE A 242 -3.58 -2.01 -14.28
N CYS A 243 -4.73 -1.88 -14.97
CA CYS A 243 -5.60 -3.01 -15.32
C CYS A 243 -4.83 -4.12 -16.07
N ALA A 244 -3.97 -3.77 -17.02
CA ALA A 244 -3.13 -4.74 -17.75
C ALA A 244 -2.14 -5.46 -16.82
N ALA A 245 -1.56 -4.75 -15.84
CA ALA A 245 -0.67 -5.33 -14.84
C ALA A 245 -1.38 -6.36 -13.97
N TYR A 246 -2.57 -6.04 -13.47
CA TYR A 246 -3.38 -6.95 -12.66
C TYR A 246 -3.84 -8.17 -13.43
N LYS A 247 -4.29 -8.01 -14.69
CA LYS A 247 -4.65 -9.14 -15.57
C LYS A 247 -3.46 -10.07 -15.79
N HIS A 248 -2.29 -9.51 -16.08
CA HIS A 248 -1.05 -10.26 -16.25
C HIS A 248 -0.68 -11.02 -14.98
N PHE A 249 -0.70 -10.35 -13.83
CA PHE A 249 -0.38 -10.94 -12.54
C PHE A 249 -1.34 -12.07 -12.17
N PHE A 250 -2.65 -11.86 -12.28
CA PHE A 250 -3.63 -12.92 -11.95
C PHE A 250 -3.56 -14.10 -12.89
N ALA A 251 -3.34 -13.88 -14.20
CA ALA A 251 -3.11 -15.00 -15.14
C ALA A 251 -1.89 -15.84 -14.71
N TYR A 252 -0.85 -15.21 -14.21
CA TYR A 252 0.38 -15.85 -13.76
C TYR A 252 0.26 -16.54 -12.40
N ALA A 253 -0.40 -15.90 -11.43
CA ALA A 253 -0.32 -16.25 -10.01
C ALA A 253 -1.54 -17.03 -9.48
N LEU A 254 -2.70 -16.99 -10.15
CA LEU A 254 -3.98 -17.42 -9.59
C LEU A 254 -3.97 -18.84 -9.01
N LEU A 255 -3.45 -19.82 -9.73
CA LEU A 255 -3.42 -21.21 -9.26
C LEU A 255 -2.57 -21.37 -7.99
N ARG A 256 -1.44 -20.67 -7.94
CA ARG A 256 -0.55 -20.67 -6.77
C ARG A 256 -1.14 -19.90 -5.59
N LEU A 257 -1.85 -18.80 -5.83
CA LEU A 257 -2.61 -18.09 -4.80
C LEU A 257 -3.70 -18.99 -4.20
N GLN A 258 -4.44 -19.73 -5.02
CA GLN A 258 -5.44 -20.69 -4.54
C GLN A 258 -4.81 -21.82 -3.70
N THR A 259 -3.63 -22.31 -4.11
CA THR A 259 -2.89 -23.32 -3.35
C THR A 259 -2.42 -22.75 -2.01
N ALA A 260 -1.85 -21.54 -2.00
CA ALA A 260 -1.43 -20.86 -0.78
C ALA A 260 -2.60 -20.60 0.18
N ALA A 261 -3.75 -20.15 -0.33
CA ALA A 261 -4.95 -19.92 0.48
C ALA A 261 -5.41 -21.20 1.18
N ARG A 262 -5.47 -22.32 0.47
CA ARG A 262 -5.85 -23.62 1.06
C ARG A 262 -4.85 -24.09 2.12
N PHE A 263 -3.56 -23.95 1.83
CA PHE A 263 -2.49 -24.32 2.75
C PHE A 263 -2.60 -23.55 4.07
N LEU A 264 -2.71 -22.24 4.01
CA LEU A 264 -2.83 -21.38 5.20
C LEU A 264 -4.13 -21.64 5.97
N ALA A 265 -5.25 -21.91 5.29
CA ALA A 265 -6.50 -22.26 5.94
C ALA A 265 -6.45 -23.60 6.70
N GLN A 266 -5.56 -24.52 6.31
CA GLN A 266 -5.36 -25.78 7.01
C GLN A 266 -4.48 -25.65 8.25
N GLN A 267 -3.55 -24.70 8.27
CA GLN A 267 -2.67 -24.44 9.44
C GLN A 267 -3.38 -23.70 10.57
N ASN A 268 -4.46 -22.97 10.27
CA ASN A 268 -5.24 -22.21 11.24
C ASN A 268 -6.45 -22.99 11.83
N ARG A 269 -6.53 -24.30 11.54
CA ARG A 269 -7.49 -25.25 12.14
C ARG A 269 -6.83 -26.08 13.22
#